data_0ebce743e96a73058237526429c8bc6f
#
_entry.id   0ebce743e96a73058237526429c8bc6f
#
_cell.length_a   1.000
_cell.length_b   1.000
_cell.length_c   1.000
_cell.angle_alpha   90.00
_cell.angle_beta   90.00
_cell.angle_gamma   90.00
#
_symmetry.space_group_name_H-M   'P 1'
#
loop_
_entity.id
_entity.type
_entity.pdbx_description
1 polymer ?
#
loop_
_entity_poly.entity_id
_entity_poly.type
_entity_poly.pdbx_seq_one_letter_code
_entity_poly.pdbx_strand_id
1 'polypeptide(L)'
;MAEAPAFARRPRITNPVSGAVYARDPDTPAGSQSVGVTINGNADGLRLALDGKPMPPSQGAPQVPLAPGSHLLALLDPGGKVIDQVRFTVR
;
A
#
# COMPACT_ATOMS: atom_id res chain seq x y z
N MET A 1 25.54 -1.11 -22.92
CA MET A 1 24.39 -1.74 -22.29
C MET A 1 23.26 -0.73 -22.10
N ALA A 2 22.10 -1.10 -22.48
CA ALA A 2 20.97 -0.23 -22.26
C ALA A 2 20.57 -0.25 -20.80
N GLU A 3 20.41 0.91 -20.22
CA GLU A 3 19.86 0.99 -18.89
C GLU A 3 18.38 0.60 -18.91
N ALA A 4 17.91 0.05 -17.81
CA ALA A 4 16.48 -0.15 -17.64
C ALA A 4 15.76 1.20 -17.76
N PRO A 5 14.65 1.27 -18.48
CA PRO A 5 13.87 2.50 -18.55
C PRO A 5 13.49 2.98 -17.15
N ALA A 6 13.37 4.29 -17.01
CA ALA A 6 13.04 4.88 -15.71
C ALA A 6 11.77 4.29 -15.13
N PHE A 7 10.76 4.00 -15.97
CA PHE A 7 9.51 3.42 -15.47
C PHE A 7 9.72 2.01 -14.90
N ALA A 8 10.73 1.26 -15.38
CA ALA A 8 11.01 -0.07 -14.86
C ALA A 8 11.62 -0.02 -13.46
N ARG A 9 12.09 1.15 -13.04
CA ARG A 9 12.66 1.36 -11.71
C ARG A 9 11.70 2.05 -10.77
N ARG A 10 10.50 2.32 -11.24
CA ARG A 10 9.51 2.98 -10.38
C ARG A 10 9.19 2.10 -9.19
N PRO A 11 9.07 2.69 -8.01
CA PRO A 11 8.62 1.96 -6.85
C PRO A 11 7.23 1.38 -7.11
N ARG A 12 7.01 0.19 -6.60
CA ARG A 12 5.72 -0.48 -6.71
C ARG A 12 5.34 -1.08 -5.39
N ILE A 13 4.05 -1.08 -5.13
CA ILE A 13 3.51 -1.78 -3.99
C ILE A 13 3.49 -3.27 -4.33
N THR A 14 4.26 -4.06 -3.56
CA THR A 14 4.34 -5.50 -3.78
C THR A 14 3.45 -6.29 -2.83
N ASN A 15 3.03 -5.67 -1.73
CA ASN A 15 2.06 -6.25 -0.81
C ASN A 15 1.26 -5.10 -0.18
N PRO A 16 -0.06 -5.15 -0.17
CA PRO A 16 -0.92 -6.17 -0.77
C PRO A 16 -0.84 -6.15 -2.29
N VAL A 17 -1.12 -7.30 -2.91
CA VAL A 17 -1.20 -7.37 -4.37
C VAL A 17 -2.58 -6.90 -4.81
N SER A 18 -2.65 -6.38 -6.04
CA SER A 18 -3.91 -5.90 -6.58
C SER A 18 -4.89 -7.06 -6.73
N GLY A 19 -6.11 -6.88 -6.24
CA GLY A 19 -7.12 -7.91 -6.26
C GLY A 19 -7.10 -8.84 -5.05
N ALA A 20 -6.22 -8.60 -4.08
CA ALA A 20 -6.14 -9.44 -2.89
C ALA A 20 -7.44 -9.39 -2.09
N VAL A 21 -7.79 -10.51 -1.49
CA VAL A 21 -8.95 -10.64 -0.61
C VAL A 21 -8.47 -11.16 0.73
N TYR A 22 -8.81 -10.45 1.78
CA TYR A 22 -8.45 -10.82 3.16
C TYR A 22 -9.71 -11.15 3.94
N ALA A 23 -9.60 -12.13 4.81
CA ALA A 23 -10.66 -12.47 5.74
C ALA A 23 -10.26 -11.97 7.13
N ARG A 24 -11.19 -11.32 7.80
CA ARG A 24 -10.97 -10.91 9.19
C ARG A 24 -11.23 -12.10 10.11
N ASP A 25 -10.40 -12.20 11.14
CA ASP A 25 -10.62 -13.18 12.20
C ASP A 25 -11.62 -12.61 13.19
N PRO A 26 -12.81 -13.21 13.34
CA PRO A 26 -13.81 -12.67 14.26
C PRO A 26 -13.38 -12.76 15.73
N ASP A 27 -12.43 -13.64 16.05
CA ASP A 27 -11.95 -13.81 17.42
C ASP A 27 -10.84 -12.83 17.79
N THR A 28 -10.34 -12.06 16.81
CA THR A 28 -9.28 -11.08 17.04
C THR A 28 -9.89 -9.68 17.02
N PRO A 29 -9.52 -8.80 17.97
CA PRO A 29 -10.03 -7.43 17.93
C PRO A 29 -9.68 -6.75 16.61
N ALA A 30 -10.63 -5.98 16.08
CA ALA A 30 -10.49 -5.36 14.76
C ALA A 30 -9.24 -4.47 14.67
N GLY A 31 -8.93 -3.75 15.74
CA GLY A 31 -7.76 -2.88 15.75
C GLY A 31 -6.42 -3.60 15.75
N SER A 32 -6.43 -4.92 15.97
CA SER A 32 -5.21 -5.72 15.98
C SER A 32 -4.94 -6.41 14.65
N GLN A 33 -5.83 -6.26 13.69
CA GLN A 33 -5.67 -6.90 12.38
C GLN A 33 -5.21 -5.88 11.36
N SER A 34 -4.08 -6.17 10.73
CA SER A 34 -3.52 -5.28 9.72
C SER A 34 -2.68 -6.07 8.73
N VAL A 35 -2.41 -5.45 7.60
CA VAL A 35 -1.56 -6.00 6.55
C VAL A 35 -0.37 -5.07 6.39
N GLY A 36 0.83 -5.65 6.42
CA GLY A 36 2.04 -4.89 6.15
C GLY A 36 2.14 -4.50 4.68
N VAL A 37 2.51 -3.26 4.43
CA VAL A 37 2.72 -2.76 3.07
C VAL A 37 4.19 -2.88 2.74
N THR A 38 4.49 -3.52 1.62
CA THR A 38 5.86 -3.58 1.12
C THR A 38 5.93 -2.90 -0.23
N ILE A 39 7.02 -2.18 -0.44
CA ILE A 39 7.26 -1.42 -1.66
C ILE A 39 8.60 -1.86 -2.22
N ASN A 40 8.61 -2.23 -3.49
CA ASN A 40 9.83 -2.54 -4.20
C ASN A 40 10.36 -1.27 -4.85
N GLY A 41 11.67 -1.03 -4.71
CA GLY A 41 12.29 0.16 -5.25
C GLY A 41 12.55 1.22 -4.19
N ASN A 42 13.00 2.38 -4.63
CA ASN A 42 13.32 3.48 -3.72
C ASN A 42 12.06 4.25 -3.38
N ALA A 43 11.66 4.17 -2.10
CA ALA A 43 10.46 4.82 -1.62
C ALA A 43 10.74 6.16 -0.92
N ASP A 44 11.93 6.69 -1.02
CA ASP A 44 12.29 7.95 -0.36
C ASP A 44 11.41 9.09 -0.88
N GLY A 45 10.82 9.83 0.04
CA GLY A 45 9.95 10.95 -0.30
C GLY A 45 8.57 10.56 -0.77
N LEU A 46 8.28 9.27 -0.89
CA LEU A 46 6.98 8.81 -1.33
C LEU A 46 6.01 8.73 -0.15
N ARG A 47 4.73 8.80 -0.48
CA ARG A 47 3.67 8.76 0.52
C ARG A 47 2.65 7.71 0.12
N LEU A 48 1.99 7.17 1.13
CA LEU A 48 0.88 6.25 0.92
C LEU A 48 -0.43 6.94 1.27
N ALA A 49 -1.47 6.61 0.52
CA ALA A 49 -2.82 7.06 0.82
C ALA A 49 -3.76 5.87 0.76
N LEU A 50 -4.59 5.72 1.77
CA LEU A 50 -5.59 4.67 1.83
C LEU A 50 -6.96 5.30 1.64
N ASP A 51 -7.68 4.86 0.61
CA ASP A 51 -9.02 5.38 0.29
C ASP A 51 -9.05 6.91 0.17
N GLY A 52 -7.97 7.46 -0.42
CA GLY A 52 -7.87 8.90 -0.62
C GLY A 52 -7.37 9.68 0.58
N LYS A 53 -7.06 9.00 1.70
CA LYS A 53 -6.58 9.67 2.90
C LYS A 53 -5.09 9.38 3.08
N PRO A 54 -4.27 10.40 3.32
CA PRO A 54 -2.85 10.16 3.57
C PRO A 54 -2.65 9.30 4.80
N MET A 55 -1.73 8.34 4.69
CA MET A 55 -1.35 7.53 5.84
C MET A 55 -0.28 8.27 6.61
N PRO A 56 -0.36 8.27 7.95
CA PRO A 56 0.67 8.90 8.76
C PRO A 56 2.00 8.17 8.59
N PRO A 57 3.13 8.87 8.71
CA PRO A 57 4.42 8.21 8.73
C PRO A 57 4.50 7.28 9.94
N SER A 58 5.11 6.13 9.72
CA SER A 58 5.29 5.15 10.77
C SER A 58 6.73 4.68 10.78
N GLN A 59 7.19 4.25 11.94
CA GLN A 59 8.49 3.62 12.04
C GLN A 59 8.36 2.18 11.57
N GLY A 60 9.25 1.76 10.68
CA GLY A 60 9.19 0.45 10.08
C GLY A 60 8.21 0.38 8.92
N ALA A 61 7.75 -0.82 8.61
CA ALA A 61 6.86 -1.02 7.48
C ALA A 61 5.48 -0.44 7.77
N PRO A 62 4.90 0.32 6.84
CA PRO A 62 3.53 0.79 7.01
C PRO A 62 2.56 -0.37 7.11
N GLN A 63 1.46 -0.17 7.84
CA GLN A 63 0.44 -1.19 8.01
C GLN A 63 -0.93 -0.62 7.70
N VAL A 64 -1.73 -1.43 7.01
CA VAL A 64 -3.10 -1.06 6.65
C VAL A 64 -4.04 -1.86 7.53
N PRO A 65 -4.95 -1.19 8.26
CA PRO A 65 -5.93 -1.93 9.06
C PRO A 65 -6.89 -2.71 8.15
N LEU A 66 -7.31 -3.88 8.60
CA LEU A 66 -8.27 -4.72 7.87
C LEU A 66 -9.70 -4.31 8.21
N ALA A 67 -10.09 -3.13 7.76
CA ALA A 67 -11.47 -2.70 7.86
C ALA A 67 -12.30 -3.36 6.77
N PRO A 68 -13.55 -3.78 7.05
CA PRO A 68 -14.38 -4.43 6.03
C PRO A 68 -14.61 -3.53 4.82
N GLY A 69 -14.68 -4.16 3.66
CA GLY A 69 -15.00 -3.47 2.41
C GLY A 69 -13.85 -3.46 1.43
N SER A 70 -14.04 -2.77 0.33
CA SER A 70 -13.02 -2.57 -0.70
C SER A 70 -12.20 -1.35 -0.37
N HIS A 71 -10.90 -1.45 -0.59
CA HIS A 71 -9.97 -0.38 -0.28
C HIS A 71 -9.02 -0.16 -1.44
N LEU A 72 -8.59 1.08 -1.60
CA LEU A 72 -7.61 1.48 -2.61
C LEU A 72 -6.39 2.04 -1.89
N LEU A 73 -5.24 1.41 -2.08
CA LEU A 73 -3.98 1.88 -1.54
C LEU A 73 -3.16 2.48 -2.68
N ALA A 74 -2.82 3.74 -2.54
CA ALA A 74 -2.06 4.47 -3.56
C ALA A 74 -0.69 4.86 -3.04
N LEU A 75 0.28 4.80 -3.93
CA LEU A 75 1.64 5.29 -3.69
C LEU A 75 1.80 6.59 -4.45
N LEU A 76 2.14 7.65 -3.74
CA LEU A 76 2.19 9.00 -4.30
C LEU A 76 3.61 9.54 -4.27
N ASP A 77 3.95 10.34 -5.29
CA ASP A 77 5.20 11.07 -5.29
C ASP A 77 5.09 12.32 -4.39
N PRO A 78 6.21 13.05 -4.16
CA PRO A 78 6.14 14.24 -3.32
C PRO A 78 5.20 15.32 -3.83
N GLY A 79 4.90 15.32 -5.13
CA GLY A 79 3.95 16.26 -5.71
C GLY A 79 2.50 15.82 -5.62
N GLY A 80 2.24 14.63 -5.07
CA GLY A 80 0.88 14.10 -4.95
C GLY A 80 0.40 13.29 -6.13
N LYS A 81 1.28 12.99 -7.07
CA LYS A 81 0.92 12.18 -8.24
C LYS A 81 0.96 10.70 -7.89
N VAL A 82 -0.04 9.96 -8.35
CA VAL A 82 -0.10 8.51 -8.12
C VAL A 82 0.94 7.82 -9.00
N ILE A 83 1.84 7.08 -8.35
CA ILE A 83 2.86 6.28 -9.03
C ILE A 83 2.37 4.85 -9.24
N ASP A 84 1.70 4.31 -8.23
CA ASP A 84 1.16 2.96 -8.26
C ASP A 84 -0.04 2.89 -7.35
N GLN A 85 -0.91 1.93 -7.58
CA GLN A 85 -2.05 1.71 -6.71
C GLN A 85 -2.48 0.25 -6.77
N VAL A 86 -3.01 -0.24 -5.66
CA VAL A 86 -3.54 -1.58 -5.57
C VAL A 86 -4.90 -1.52 -4.89
N ARG A 87 -5.78 -2.39 -5.33
CA ARG A 87 -7.09 -2.53 -4.71
C ARG A 87 -7.16 -3.87 -3.99
N PHE A 88 -7.65 -3.87 -2.79
CA PHE A 88 -7.86 -5.09 -2.03
C PHE A 88 -9.22 -5.03 -1.32
N THR A 89 -9.71 -6.18 -0.92
CA THR A 89 -11.00 -6.31 -0.28
C THR A 89 -10.84 -7.05 1.03
N VAL A 90 -11.58 -6.62 2.04
CA VAL A 90 -11.63 -7.28 3.35
C VAL A 90 -13.06 -7.75 3.58
N ARG A 91 -13.21 -9.00 3.85
CA ARG A 91 -14.50 -9.62 4.12
C ARG A 91 -14.84 -9.65 5.60
#